data_a353f4346f2be8a7922def92b5b1dbb2
#
_entry.id   a353f4346f2be8a7922def92b5b1dbb2
#
_cell.length_a   1.000
_cell.length_b   1.000
_cell.length_c   1.000
_cell.angle_alpha   90.00
_cell.angle_beta   90.00
_cell.angle_gamma   90.00
#
_symmetry.space_group_name_H-M   'P 1'
#
loop_
_entity.id
_entity.type
_entity.pdbx_description
1 polymer ?
#
loop_
_entity_poly.entity_id
_entity_poly.type
_entity_poly.pdbx_seq_one_letter_code
_entity_poly.pdbx_strand_id
1 'polypeptide(L)'
;MAEKKVNPYIIAAVMILPTFFAMVATSGTNVCMPYIAGYYGATQNEANTVITSYMISNGAMLPLTGWLVKAFGVKKLALWCIYLFTIGAFMCAFAPNLPFLIISRLIEGVGGGPLMPLSQSVLLSVFPKQQRGTAMGLFGFAVILSPLIGPVLGGYLTDNYSWQWVFIINIPFCILAIFLIKKFLKESTVKVTNKKFDALGLFLISLALLAMQIVLDKGEQNNWLDCTWIAWTAGISFFAFIFFFIWELEYKNAFANLRLFENRNFAIGTFLGGIVNLMVYSTILL
;
A
#
# COMPACT_ATOMS: atom_id res chain seq x y z
N MET A 1 -26.32 -16.34 -24.33
CA MET A 1 -26.52 -16.41 -22.86
C MET A 1 -26.24 -15.03 -22.26
N ALA A 2 -27.28 -14.37 -21.72
CA ALA A 2 -27.11 -13.06 -21.11
C ALA A 2 -26.21 -13.19 -19.88
N GLU A 3 -25.02 -12.58 -19.95
CA GLU A 3 -24.10 -12.55 -18.79
C GLU A 3 -24.78 -11.81 -17.63
N LYS A 4 -25.06 -12.53 -16.54
CA LYS A 4 -25.57 -11.91 -15.30
C LYS A 4 -24.60 -10.82 -14.89
N LYS A 5 -24.99 -9.55 -15.03
CA LYS A 5 -24.24 -8.40 -14.53
C LYS A 5 -24.16 -8.55 -13.00
N VAL A 6 -22.98 -8.75 -12.47
CA VAL A 6 -22.75 -8.79 -11.02
C VAL A 6 -23.06 -7.39 -10.47
N ASN A 7 -23.76 -7.33 -9.34
CA ASN A 7 -24.08 -6.06 -8.68
C ASN A 7 -22.78 -5.29 -8.36
N PRO A 8 -22.64 -4.02 -8.77
CA PRO A 8 -21.46 -3.20 -8.51
C PRO A 8 -21.07 -3.13 -7.02
N TYR A 9 -22.04 -3.13 -6.13
CA TYR A 9 -21.80 -3.10 -4.67
C TYR A 9 -21.14 -4.37 -4.14
N ILE A 10 -21.43 -5.54 -4.75
CA ILE A 10 -20.74 -6.79 -4.40
C ILE A 10 -19.27 -6.68 -4.79
N ILE A 11 -18.98 -6.17 -5.99
CA ILE A 11 -17.59 -6.00 -6.45
C ILE A 11 -16.87 -4.98 -5.55
N ALA A 12 -17.56 -3.90 -5.13
CA ALA A 12 -17.00 -2.94 -4.20
C ALA A 12 -16.61 -3.62 -2.87
N ALA A 13 -17.52 -4.36 -2.25
CA ALA A 13 -17.24 -5.08 -1.02
C ALA A 13 -16.06 -6.05 -1.16
N VAL A 14 -16.00 -6.80 -2.27
CA VAL A 14 -14.92 -7.74 -2.59
C VAL A 14 -13.56 -7.07 -2.68
N MET A 15 -13.48 -5.84 -3.21
CA MET A 15 -12.22 -5.11 -3.35
C MET A 15 -11.85 -4.27 -2.13
N ILE A 16 -12.85 -3.75 -1.42
CA ILE A 16 -12.62 -2.96 -0.19
C ILE A 16 -12.14 -3.86 0.95
N LEU A 17 -12.68 -5.08 1.07
CA LEU A 17 -12.38 -6.01 2.17
C LEU A 17 -10.86 -6.24 2.35
N PRO A 18 -10.09 -6.70 1.35
CA PRO A 18 -8.66 -6.95 1.52
C PRO A 18 -7.88 -5.67 1.80
N THR A 19 -8.26 -4.54 1.21
CA THR A 19 -7.63 -3.25 1.46
C THR A 19 -7.85 -2.80 2.90
N PHE A 20 -9.07 -2.94 3.40
CA PHE A 20 -9.44 -2.63 4.78
C PHE A 20 -8.57 -3.43 5.77
N PHE A 21 -8.52 -4.76 5.62
CA PHE A 21 -7.76 -5.61 6.52
C PHE A 21 -6.25 -5.39 6.42
N ALA A 22 -5.71 -5.08 5.24
CA ALA A 22 -4.32 -4.71 5.09
C ALA A 22 -3.97 -3.44 5.88
N MET A 23 -4.86 -2.44 5.89
CA MET A 23 -4.68 -1.21 6.67
C MET A 23 -4.87 -1.43 8.17
N VAL A 24 -5.83 -2.26 8.58
CA VAL A 24 -6.03 -2.67 9.98
C VAL A 24 -4.78 -3.40 10.49
N ALA A 25 -4.21 -4.33 9.71
CA ALA A 25 -2.98 -5.03 10.07
C ALA A 25 -1.82 -4.07 10.28
N THR A 26 -1.65 -3.08 9.39
CA THR A 26 -0.58 -2.10 9.48
C THR A 26 -0.70 -1.25 10.74
N SER A 27 -1.88 -0.69 11.02
CA SER A 27 -2.09 0.15 12.19
C SER A 27 -2.11 -0.63 13.51
N GLY A 28 -2.63 -1.86 13.50
CA GLY A 28 -2.58 -2.76 14.65
C GLY A 28 -1.16 -3.18 15.03
N THR A 29 -0.29 -3.40 14.04
CA THR A 29 1.12 -3.73 14.28
C THR A 29 1.85 -2.64 15.05
N ASN A 30 1.52 -1.36 14.85
CA ASN A 30 2.16 -0.24 15.57
C ASN A 30 2.01 -0.37 17.09
N VAL A 31 0.85 -0.81 17.56
CA VAL A 31 0.58 -1.00 19.00
C VAL A 31 1.33 -2.21 19.58
N CYS A 32 1.66 -3.19 18.73
CA CYS A 32 2.33 -4.41 19.16
C CYS A 32 3.86 -4.27 19.28
N MET A 33 4.45 -3.13 18.87
CA MET A 33 5.91 -2.96 18.83
C MET A 33 6.61 -3.19 20.17
N PRO A 34 6.13 -2.67 21.32
CA PRO A 34 6.77 -2.95 22.61
C PRO A 34 6.77 -4.46 22.96
N TYR A 35 5.71 -5.17 22.61
CA TYR A 35 5.59 -6.61 22.85
C TYR A 35 6.50 -7.43 21.95
N ILE A 36 6.65 -7.02 20.68
CA ILE A 36 7.58 -7.63 19.73
C ILE A 36 9.03 -7.40 20.19
N ALA A 37 9.38 -6.18 20.62
CA ALA A 37 10.69 -5.85 21.17
C ALA A 37 11.01 -6.72 22.39
N GLY A 38 10.08 -6.82 23.34
CA GLY A 38 10.24 -7.67 24.53
C GLY A 38 10.35 -9.15 24.20
N TYR A 39 9.55 -9.66 23.25
CA TYR A 39 9.56 -11.07 22.86
C TYR A 39 10.89 -11.52 22.25
N TYR A 40 11.50 -10.67 21.41
CA TYR A 40 12.79 -10.99 20.77
C TYR A 40 14.01 -10.46 21.54
N GLY A 41 13.83 -9.77 22.67
CA GLY A 41 14.91 -9.13 23.39
C GLY A 41 15.61 -8.02 22.59
N ALA A 42 14.88 -7.38 21.69
CA ALA A 42 15.37 -6.35 20.80
C ALA A 42 15.14 -4.95 21.39
N THR A 43 15.92 -3.98 20.95
CA THR A 43 15.66 -2.57 21.24
C THR A 43 14.43 -2.07 20.51
N GLN A 44 13.80 -1.00 20.98
CA GLN A 44 12.66 -0.38 20.31
C GLN A 44 12.98 0.03 18.86
N ASN A 45 14.22 0.50 18.63
CA ASN A 45 14.68 0.89 17.29
C ASN A 45 14.80 -0.29 16.33
N GLU A 46 15.27 -1.43 16.81
CA GLU A 46 15.33 -2.66 16.02
C GLU A 46 13.93 -3.17 15.71
N ALA A 47 13.02 -3.18 16.70
CA ALA A 47 11.63 -3.58 16.49
C ALA A 47 10.91 -2.66 15.50
N ASN A 48 11.12 -1.35 15.51
CA ASN A 48 10.53 -0.42 14.57
C ASN A 48 10.88 -0.73 13.10
N THR A 49 12.00 -1.42 12.86
CA THR A 49 12.36 -1.88 11.50
C THR A 49 11.32 -2.83 10.91
N VAL A 50 10.51 -3.49 11.75
CA VAL A 50 9.37 -4.33 11.31
C VAL A 50 8.30 -3.48 10.61
N ILE A 51 8.00 -2.29 11.13
CA ILE A 51 7.05 -1.35 10.50
C ILE A 51 7.66 -0.76 9.23
N THR A 52 8.89 -0.28 9.32
CA THR A 52 9.62 0.34 8.21
C THR A 52 9.76 -0.60 7.03
N SER A 53 10.08 -1.87 7.25
CA SER A 53 10.22 -2.87 6.19
C SER A 53 8.91 -3.04 5.39
N TYR A 54 7.78 -3.10 6.08
CA TYR A 54 6.47 -3.12 5.41
C TYR A 54 6.23 -1.84 4.60
N MET A 55 6.47 -0.67 5.20
CA MET A 55 6.23 0.62 4.55
C MET A 55 7.11 0.81 3.30
N ILE A 56 8.38 0.41 3.37
CA ILE A 56 9.32 0.48 2.24
C ILE A 56 8.82 -0.38 1.08
N SER A 57 8.49 -1.65 1.32
CA SER A 57 8.04 -2.55 0.26
C SER A 57 6.65 -2.16 -0.28
N ASN A 58 5.75 -1.68 0.59
CA ASN A 58 4.45 -1.15 0.21
C ASN A 58 4.59 0.09 -0.70
N GLY A 59 5.42 1.05 -0.28
CA GLY A 59 5.70 2.27 -1.04
C GLY A 59 6.33 2.01 -2.40
N ALA A 60 7.27 1.03 -2.49
CA ALA A 60 7.89 0.62 -3.75
C ALA A 60 6.88 0.08 -4.76
N MET A 61 5.84 -0.61 -4.28
CA MET A 61 4.84 -1.23 -5.14
C MET A 61 3.77 -0.27 -5.64
N LEU A 62 3.58 0.89 -5.01
CA LEU A 62 2.58 1.88 -5.42
C LEU A 62 2.75 2.34 -6.87
N PRO A 63 3.92 2.88 -7.29
CA PRO A 63 4.10 3.30 -8.68
C PRO A 63 4.06 2.13 -9.67
N LEU A 64 4.50 0.92 -9.25
CA LEU A 64 4.47 -0.28 -10.09
C LEU A 64 3.04 -0.75 -10.42
N THR A 65 2.06 -0.43 -9.59
CA THR A 65 0.69 -0.96 -9.72
C THR A 65 0.07 -0.67 -11.07
N GLY A 66 0.22 0.55 -11.60
CA GLY A 66 -0.35 0.93 -12.88
C GLY A 66 0.20 0.11 -14.07
N TRP A 67 1.49 -0.20 -14.04
CA TRP A 67 2.12 -1.05 -15.02
C TRP A 67 1.70 -2.53 -14.86
N LEU A 68 1.73 -3.04 -13.62
CA LEU A 68 1.34 -4.41 -13.31
C LEU A 68 -0.09 -4.72 -13.75
N VAL A 69 -1.02 -3.74 -13.60
CA VAL A 69 -2.39 -3.85 -14.12
C VAL A 69 -2.41 -4.01 -15.64
N LYS A 70 -1.59 -3.25 -16.36
CA LYS A 70 -1.49 -3.34 -17.83
C LYS A 70 -0.85 -4.65 -18.28
N ALA A 71 0.12 -5.19 -17.51
CA ALA A 71 0.85 -6.40 -17.84
C ALA A 71 0.05 -7.67 -17.52
N PHE A 72 -0.56 -7.75 -16.34
CA PHE A 72 -1.19 -8.98 -15.83
C PHE A 72 -2.72 -8.92 -15.79
N GLY A 73 -3.30 -7.75 -15.92
CA GLY A 73 -4.73 -7.54 -15.71
C GLY A 73 -5.10 -7.38 -14.23
N VAL A 74 -6.27 -6.76 -13.99
CA VAL A 74 -6.71 -6.38 -12.64
C VAL A 74 -6.95 -7.59 -11.75
N LYS A 75 -7.66 -8.62 -12.26
CA LYS A 75 -8.01 -9.81 -11.47
C LYS A 75 -6.80 -10.62 -11.04
N LYS A 76 -5.90 -10.91 -11.98
CA LYS A 76 -4.69 -11.68 -11.69
C LYS A 76 -3.81 -10.93 -10.69
N LEU A 77 -3.61 -9.63 -10.91
CA LEU A 77 -2.80 -8.82 -10.00
C LEU A 77 -3.43 -8.76 -8.59
N ALA A 78 -4.73 -8.54 -8.46
CA ALA A 78 -5.41 -8.55 -7.17
C ALA A 78 -5.22 -9.88 -6.43
N LEU A 79 -5.37 -11.02 -7.13
CA LEU A 79 -5.12 -12.33 -6.53
C LEU A 79 -3.67 -12.51 -6.09
N TRP A 80 -2.68 -12.14 -6.94
CA TRP A 80 -1.27 -12.22 -6.58
C TRP A 80 -0.95 -11.38 -5.35
N CYS A 81 -1.46 -10.15 -5.29
CA CYS A 81 -1.26 -9.25 -4.16
C CYS A 81 -1.81 -9.84 -2.86
N ILE A 82 -3.04 -10.39 -2.88
CA ILE A 82 -3.64 -10.96 -1.69
C ILE A 82 -2.95 -12.27 -1.31
N TYR A 83 -2.49 -13.10 -2.26
CA TYR A 83 -1.69 -14.28 -1.93
C TYR A 83 -0.37 -13.90 -1.24
N LEU A 84 0.37 -12.93 -1.79
CA LEU A 84 1.61 -12.47 -1.16
C LEU A 84 1.37 -11.87 0.22
N PHE A 85 0.32 -11.05 0.36
CA PHE A 85 -0.07 -10.49 1.65
C PHE A 85 -0.41 -11.59 2.67
N THR A 86 -1.20 -12.60 2.27
CA THR A 86 -1.58 -13.72 3.14
C THR A 86 -0.36 -14.56 3.54
N ILE A 87 0.53 -14.84 2.59
CA ILE A 87 1.78 -15.59 2.86
C ILE A 87 2.66 -14.77 3.83
N GLY A 88 2.82 -13.47 3.58
CA GLY A 88 3.56 -12.59 4.46
C GLY A 88 2.98 -12.54 5.88
N ALA A 89 1.65 -12.39 6.01
CA ALA A 89 0.96 -12.41 7.30
C ALA A 89 1.15 -13.76 8.03
N PHE A 90 1.05 -14.89 7.31
CA PHE A 90 1.33 -16.19 7.87
C PHE A 90 2.78 -16.33 8.37
N MET A 91 3.74 -15.89 7.55
CA MET A 91 5.15 -15.89 7.94
C MET A 91 5.42 -14.98 9.15
N CYS A 92 4.77 -13.81 9.23
CA CYS A 92 4.86 -12.92 10.40
C CYS A 92 4.33 -13.59 11.67
N ALA A 93 3.21 -14.29 11.58
CA ALA A 93 2.60 -14.96 12.73
C ALA A 93 3.48 -16.07 13.33
N PHE A 94 4.29 -16.72 12.51
CA PHE A 94 5.16 -17.84 12.92
C PHE A 94 6.66 -17.49 12.83
N ALA A 95 7.01 -16.20 12.92
CA ALA A 95 8.39 -15.77 12.82
C ALA A 95 9.25 -16.25 14.02
N PRO A 96 10.31 -17.02 13.79
CA PRO A 96 11.16 -17.53 14.87
C PRO A 96 12.13 -16.49 15.43
N ASN A 97 12.44 -15.43 14.68
CA ASN A 97 13.35 -14.37 15.04
C ASN A 97 12.99 -13.06 14.35
N LEU A 98 13.55 -11.95 14.86
CA LEU A 98 13.28 -10.60 14.33
C LEU A 98 13.69 -10.42 12.86
N PRO A 99 14.85 -10.88 12.35
CA PRO A 99 15.20 -10.80 10.94
C PRO A 99 14.20 -11.52 10.02
N PHE A 100 13.70 -12.69 10.43
CA PHE A 100 12.67 -13.41 9.68
C PHE A 100 11.36 -12.62 9.66
N LEU A 101 10.97 -12.00 10.78
CA LEU A 101 9.79 -11.13 10.86
C LEU A 101 9.92 -9.95 9.89
N ILE A 102 11.10 -9.30 9.83
CA ILE A 102 11.39 -8.19 8.90
C ILE A 102 11.23 -8.64 7.45
N ILE A 103 11.80 -9.79 7.07
CA ILE A 103 11.66 -10.34 5.71
C ILE A 103 10.18 -10.66 5.40
N SER A 104 9.47 -11.22 6.37
CA SER A 104 8.03 -11.52 6.23
C SER A 104 7.20 -10.26 5.98
N ARG A 105 7.54 -9.16 6.66
CA ARG A 105 6.92 -7.84 6.48
C ARG A 105 7.22 -7.23 5.13
N LEU A 106 8.42 -7.44 4.58
CA LEU A 106 8.73 -7.04 3.20
C LEU A 106 7.82 -7.76 2.20
N ILE A 107 7.62 -9.07 2.34
CA ILE A 107 6.74 -9.87 1.47
C ILE A 107 5.29 -9.40 1.62
N GLU A 108 4.83 -9.17 2.84
CA GLU A 108 3.48 -8.68 3.14
C GLU A 108 3.25 -7.29 2.52
N GLY A 109 4.23 -6.38 2.61
CA GLY A 109 4.16 -5.05 2.02
C GLY A 109 4.12 -5.05 0.49
N VAL A 110 4.86 -5.95 -0.17
CA VAL A 110 4.77 -6.16 -1.62
C VAL A 110 3.34 -6.55 -2.02
N GLY A 111 2.68 -7.40 -1.24
CA GLY A 111 1.28 -7.76 -1.45
C GLY A 111 0.31 -6.63 -1.14
N GLY A 112 0.54 -5.88 -0.06
CA GLY A 112 -0.34 -4.82 0.44
C GLY A 112 -0.37 -3.57 -0.42
N GLY A 113 0.79 -3.14 -0.96
CA GLY A 113 0.94 -1.87 -1.68
C GLY A 113 -0.04 -1.65 -2.83
N PRO A 114 -0.20 -2.59 -3.75
CA PRO A 114 -1.12 -2.40 -4.86
C PRO A 114 -2.60 -2.48 -4.51
N LEU A 115 -3.00 -3.02 -3.35
CA LEU A 115 -4.41 -3.27 -3.03
C LEU A 115 -5.26 -2.00 -3.02
N MET A 116 -4.73 -0.90 -2.49
CA MET A 116 -5.44 0.37 -2.42
C MET A 116 -5.71 0.97 -3.82
N PRO A 117 -4.72 1.21 -4.68
CA PRO A 117 -4.96 1.75 -6.02
C PRO A 117 -5.73 0.78 -6.92
N LEU A 118 -5.56 -0.53 -6.76
CA LEU A 118 -6.37 -1.52 -7.47
C LEU A 118 -7.84 -1.42 -7.11
N SER A 119 -8.17 -1.33 -5.81
CA SER A 119 -9.55 -1.21 -5.34
C SER A 119 -10.20 0.04 -5.90
N GLN A 120 -9.53 1.19 -5.82
CA GLN A 120 -10.02 2.45 -6.40
C GLN A 120 -10.27 2.32 -7.92
N SER A 121 -9.31 1.75 -8.65
CA SER A 121 -9.42 1.57 -10.10
C SER A 121 -10.61 0.68 -10.48
N VAL A 122 -10.83 -0.43 -9.76
CA VAL A 122 -11.97 -1.33 -9.98
C VAL A 122 -13.28 -0.62 -9.68
N LEU A 123 -13.40 0.06 -8.56
CA LEU A 123 -14.61 0.80 -8.19
C LEU A 123 -14.98 1.82 -9.28
N LEU A 124 -14.03 2.63 -9.72
CA LEU A 124 -14.24 3.63 -10.77
C LEU A 124 -14.61 3.01 -12.13
N SER A 125 -14.20 1.77 -12.40
CA SER A 125 -14.51 1.07 -13.66
C SER A 125 -15.90 0.41 -13.66
N VAL A 126 -16.34 -0.09 -12.49
CA VAL A 126 -17.58 -0.87 -12.36
C VAL A 126 -18.80 0.03 -12.12
N PHE A 127 -18.61 1.15 -11.41
CA PHE A 127 -19.71 2.07 -11.14
C PHE A 127 -19.96 3.07 -12.29
N PRO A 128 -21.23 3.35 -12.64
CA PRO A 128 -21.57 4.38 -13.60
C PRO A 128 -21.08 5.76 -13.10
N LYS A 129 -20.84 6.68 -14.03
CA LYS A 129 -20.25 8.01 -13.71
C LYS A 129 -20.99 8.74 -12.58
N GLN A 130 -22.31 8.63 -12.53
CA GLN A 130 -23.18 9.30 -11.56
C GLN A 130 -23.01 8.73 -10.13
N GLN A 131 -22.59 7.48 -10.00
CA GLN A 131 -22.46 6.78 -8.71
C GLN A 131 -21.00 6.63 -8.24
N ARG A 132 -20.04 7.15 -9.00
CA ARG A 132 -18.61 7.06 -8.64
C ARG A 132 -18.29 7.76 -7.30
N GLY A 133 -18.98 8.87 -7.01
CA GLY A 133 -18.87 9.55 -5.73
C GLY A 133 -19.27 8.66 -4.55
N THR A 134 -20.39 7.93 -4.67
CA THR A 134 -20.84 6.97 -3.65
C THR A 134 -19.84 5.83 -3.48
N ALA A 135 -19.33 5.27 -4.58
CA ALA A 135 -18.34 4.20 -4.54
C ALA A 135 -17.05 4.64 -3.83
N MET A 136 -16.55 5.84 -4.15
CA MET A 136 -15.37 6.41 -3.51
C MET A 136 -15.63 6.81 -2.06
N GLY A 137 -16.86 7.23 -1.72
CA GLY A 137 -17.28 7.49 -0.34
C GLY A 137 -17.26 6.23 0.52
N LEU A 138 -17.78 5.10 0.01
CA LEU A 138 -17.70 3.80 0.69
C LEU A 138 -16.25 3.33 0.88
N PHE A 139 -15.42 3.50 -0.13
CA PHE A 139 -13.99 3.20 -0.03
C PHE A 139 -13.31 4.09 1.00
N GLY A 140 -13.51 5.40 0.93
CA GLY A 140 -12.94 6.37 1.88
C GLY A 140 -13.37 6.10 3.32
N PHE A 141 -14.63 5.73 3.55
CA PHE A 141 -15.12 5.34 4.88
C PHE A 141 -14.33 4.13 5.42
N ALA A 142 -14.12 3.09 4.62
CA ALA A 142 -13.35 1.93 5.02
C ALA A 142 -11.88 2.29 5.32
N VAL A 143 -11.26 3.15 4.50
CA VAL A 143 -9.88 3.62 4.67
C VAL A 143 -9.70 4.42 5.96
N ILE A 144 -10.65 5.30 6.28
CA ILE A 144 -10.60 6.12 7.51
C ILE A 144 -10.88 5.26 8.76
N LEU A 145 -11.75 4.28 8.65
CA LEU A 145 -12.11 3.41 9.77
C LEU A 145 -10.98 2.42 10.14
N SER A 146 -10.15 2.02 9.18
CA SER A 146 -9.09 1.05 9.39
C SER A 146 -8.05 1.48 10.45
N PRO A 147 -7.46 2.69 10.39
CA PRO A 147 -6.52 3.16 11.40
C PRO A 147 -7.15 3.34 12.79
N LEU A 148 -8.47 3.52 12.87
CA LEU A 148 -9.19 3.61 14.14
C LEU A 148 -9.40 2.23 14.78
N ILE A 149 -9.78 1.25 13.98
CA ILE A 149 -10.03 -0.13 14.45
C ILE A 149 -8.72 -0.87 14.72
N GLY A 150 -7.68 -0.63 13.93
CA GLY A 150 -6.41 -1.36 14.03
C GLY A 150 -5.78 -1.33 15.42
N PRO A 151 -5.56 -0.16 16.03
CA PRO A 151 -4.98 -0.09 17.38
C PRO A 151 -5.86 -0.74 18.44
N VAL A 152 -7.18 -0.59 18.35
CA VAL A 152 -8.12 -1.21 19.30
C VAL A 152 -8.06 -2.74 19.21
N LEU A 153 -8.13 -3.28 18.00
CA LEU A 153 -7.99 -4.73 17.79
C LEU A 153 -6.58 -5.23 18.12
N GLY A 154 -5.55 -4.49 17.71
CA GLY A 154 -4.16 -4.84 17.96
C GLY A 154 -3.85 -4.89 19.46
N GLY A 155 -4.25 -3.87 20.22
CA GLY A 155 -4.12 -3.84 21.67
C GLY A 155 -4.88 -4.99 22.33
N TYR A 156 -6.17 -5.14 22.03
CA TYR A 156 -6.98 -6.23 22.60
C TYR A 156 -6.40 -7.63 22.33
N LEU A 157 -5.96 -7.90 21.10
CA LEU A 157 -5.39 -9.18 20.75
C LEU A 157 -4.04 -9.42 21.43
N THR A 158 -3.22 -8.39 21.56
CA THR A 158 -1.91 -8.50 22.17
C THR A 158 -1.98 -8.66 23.68
N ASP A 159 -2.90 -7.95 24.34
CA ASP A 159 -3.09 -8.03 25.79
C ASP A 159 -3.71 -9.35 26.25
N ASN A 160 -4.69 -9.89 25.49
CA ASN A 160 -5.47 -11.07 25.90
C ASN A 160 -4.92 -12.38 25.32
N TYR A 161 -4.16 -12.33 24.23
CA TYR A 161 -3.62 -13.53 23.57
C TYR A 161 -2.12 -13.40 23.34
N SER A 162 -1.71 -12.85 22.18
CA SER A 162 -0.32 -12.55 21.84
C SER A 162 -0.24 -11.66 20.60
N TRP A 163 0.89 -11.00 20.38
CA TRP A 163 1.10 -10.09 19.23
C TRP A 163 0.93 -10.81 17.87
N GLN A 164 1.20 -12.09 17.77
CA GLN A 164 1.03 -12.90 16.55
C GLN A 164 -0.40 -12.89 16.02
N TRP A 165 -1.39 -12.78 16.91
CA TRP A 165 -2.79 -12.77 16.53
C TRP A 165 -3.18 -11.58 15.67
N VAL A 166 -2.43 -10.49 15.73
CA VAL A 166 -2.64 -9.32 14.85
C VAL A 166 -2.42 -9.69 13.38
N PHE A 167 -1.52 -10.63 13.10
CA PHE A 167 -1.31 -11.16 11.76
C PHE A 167 -2.28 -12.29 11.42
N ILE A 168 -2.54 -13.20 12.36
CA ILE A 168 -3.40 -14.37 12.17
C ILE A 168 -4.82 -13.95 11.81
N ILE A 169 -5.37 -12.92 12.46
CA ILE A 169 -6.74 -12.45 12.22
C ILE A 169 -6.99 -12.04 10.76
N ASN A 170 -5.96 -11.59 10.05
CA ASN A 170 -6.08 -11.16 8.66
C ASN A 170 -6.22 -12.35 7.69
N ILE A 171 -5.67 -13.51 8.04
CA ILE A 171 -5.61 -14.70 7.16
C ILE A 171 -7.00 -15.15 6.70
N PRO A 172 -7.99 -15.38 7.58
CA PRO A 172 -9.31 -15.84 7.16
C PRO A 172 -10.02 -14.82 6.26
N PHE A 173 -9.85 -13.52 6.50
CA PHE A 173 -10.44 -12.48 5.65
C PHE A 173 -9.77 -12.41 4.28
N CYS A 174 -8.45 -12.61 4.20
CA CYS A 174 -7.72 -12.69 2.94
C CYS A 174 -8.14 -13.94 2.13
N ILE A 175 -8.30 -15.09 2.78
CA ILE A 175 -8.81 -16.31 2.13
C ILE A 175 -10.23 -16.07 1.59
N LEU A 176 -11.09 -15.44 2.37
CA LEU A 176 -12.43 -15.05 1.93
C LEU A 176 -12.36 -14.11 0.73
N ALA A 177 -11.49 -13.09 0.77
CA ALA A 177 -11.29 -12.16 -0.34
C ALA A 177 -10.81 -12.87 -1.62
N ILE A 178 -9.87 -13.82 -1.51
CA ILE A 178 -9.41 -14.65 -2.65
C ILE A 178 -10.60 -15.40 -3.29
N PHE A 179 -11.43 -16.03 -2.47
CA PHE A 179 -12.61 -16.76 -2.95
C PHE A 179 -13.60 -15.83 -3.65
N LEU A 180 -13.89 -14.68 -3.04
CA LEU A 180 -14.83 -13.70 -3.58
C LEU A 180 -14.31 -13.08 -4.89
N ILE A 181 -13.02 -12.74 -4.98
CA ILE A 181 -12.41 -12.21 -6.20
C ILE A 181 -12.46 -13.25 -7.33
N LYS A 182 -12.12 -14.50 -7.04
CA LYS A 182 -12.22 -15.58 -8.04
C LYS A 182 -13.64 -15.70 -8.59
N LYS A 183 -14.65 -15.59 -7.72
CA LYS A 183 -16.06 -15.79 -8.07
C LYS A 183 -16.69 -14.58 -8.76
N PHE A 184 -16.43 -13.36 -8.30
CA PHE A 184 -17.19 -12.17 -8.70
C PHE A 184 -16.41 -11.22 -9.59
N LEU A 185 -15.09 -11.15 -9.49
CA LEU A 185 -14.30 -10.26 -10.33
C LEU A 185 -14.00 -10.94 -11.66
N LYS A 186 -14.57 -10.38 -12.73
CA LYS A 186 -14.27 -10.82 -14.10
C LYS A 186 -12.92 -10.27 -14.54
N GLU A 187 -12.21 -11.02 -15.36
CA GLU A 187 -10.99 -10.55 -15.98
C GLU A 187 -11.34 -9.37 -16.89
N SER A 188 -10.84 -8.19 -16.55
CA SER A 188 -10.98 -7.03 -17.43
C SER A 188 -10.17 -7.29 -18.67
N THR A 189 -10.80 -7.25 -19.84
CA THR A 189 -10.13 -7.23 -21.14
C THR A 189 -9.44 -5.85 -21.34
N VAL A 190 -8.59 -5.45 -20.41
CA VAL A 190 -7.64 -4.38 -20.69
C VAL A 190 -6.73 -4.94 -21.77
N LYS A 191 -6.98 -4.56 -23.03
CA LYS A 191 -6.07 -4.89 -24.12
C LYS A 191 -4.69 -4.42 -23.67
N VAL A 192 -3.80 -5.37 -23.50
CA VAL A 192 -2.38 -5.10 -23.31
C VAL A 192 -1.97 -4.25 -24.52
N THR A 193 -1.98 -2.95 -24.36
CA THR A 193 -1.49 -2.07 -25.40
C THR A 193 0.03 -2.22 -25.37
N ASN A 194 0.59 -2.58 -26.51
CA ASN A 194 2.04 -2.72 -26.74
C ASN A 194 2.77 -1.36 -26.65
N LYS A 195 2.40 -0.53 -25.68
CA LYS A 195 3.15 0.70 -25.37
C LYS A 195 4.45 0.30 -24.74
N LYS A 196 5.55 0.81 -25.27
CA LYS A 196 6.88 0.63 -24.70
C LYS A 196 6.83 0.94 -23.20
N PHE A 197 7.28 -0.01 -22.41
CA PHE A 197 7.35 0.11 -20.96
C PHE A 197 8.39 1.16 -20.58
N ASP A 198 7.99 2.14 -19.80
CA ASP A 198 8.89 3.15 -19.26
C ASP A 198 9.59 2.61 -18.00
N ALA A 199 10.60 1.77 -18.22
CA ALA A 199 11.37 1.18 -17.13
C ALA A 199 12.17 2.22 -16.36
N LEU A 200 12.68 3.25 -17.07
CA LEU A 200 13.53 4.26 -16.45
C LEU A 200 12.72 5.20 -15.55
N GLY A 201 11.58 5.73 -16.05
CA GLY A 201 10.70 6.57 -15.24
C GLY A 201 10.21 5.84 -13.99
N LEU A 202 9.84 4.56 -14.13
CA LEU A 202 9.43 3.73 -13.00
C LEU A 202 10.58 3.48 -12.00
N PHE A 203 11.79 3.21 -12.49
CA PHE A 203 12.96 3.03 -11.63
C PHE A 203 13.29 4.32 -10.87
N LEU A 204 13.29 5.47 -11.55
CA LEU A 204 13.60 6.76 -10.94
C LEU A 204 12.59 7.13 -9.84
N ILE A 205 11.28 6.98 -10.09
CA ILE A 205 10.26 7.29 -9.06
C ILE A 205 10.32 6.31 -7.89
N SER A 206 10.54 5.03 -8.16
CA SER A 206 10.68 4.02 -7.09
C SER A 206 11.92 4.30 -6.24
N LEU A 207 13.06 4.60 -6.86
CA LEU A 207 14.29 4.96 -6.17
C LEU A 207 14.12 6.23 -5.33
N ALA A 208 13.49 7.26 -5.90
CA ALA A 208 13.23 8.53 -5.21
C ALA A 208 12.37 8.34 -3.96
N LEU A 209 11.26 7.61 -4.10
CA LEU A 209 10.33 7.36 -2.99
C LEU A 209 10.96 6.46 -1.91
N LEU A 210 11.68 5.40 -2.30
CA LEU A 210 12.36 4.52 -1.34
C LEU A 210 13.44 5.27 -0.57
N ALA A 211 14.30 6.02 -1.26
CA ALA A 211 15.33 6.82 -0.62
C ALA A 211 14.74 7.88 0.31
N MET A 212 13.67 8.58 -0.12
CA MET A 212 12.96 9.54 0.71
C MET A 212 12.38 8.89 1.97
N GLN A 213 11.77 7.71 1.84
CA GLN A 213 11.19 7.00 2.98
C GLN A 213 12.27 6.58 4.00
N ILE A 214 13.42 6.10 3.54
CA ILE A 214 14.56 5.75 4.41
C ILE A 214 15.05 7.00 5.16
N VAL A 215 15.18 8.14 4.47
CA VAL A 215 15.61 9.40 5.10
C VAL A 215 14.63 9.84 6.18
N LEU A 216 13.32 9.79 5.90
CA LEU A 216 12.29 10.19 6.87
C LEU A 216 12.22 9.24 8.07
N ASP A 217 12.42 7.94 7.86
CA ASP A 217 12.36 6.94 8.92
C ASP A 217 13.61 6.93 9.82
N LYS A 218 14.79 7.05 9.22
CA LYS A 218 16.07 6.94 9.92
C LYS A 218 16.75 8.28 10.24
N GLY A 219 16.21 9.36 9.70
CA GLY A 219 16.82 10.69 9.81
C GLY A 219 16.95 11.16 11.27
N GLU A 220 15.87 11.08 12.04
CA GLU A 220 15.87 11.51 13.45
C GLU A 220 16.87 10.72 14.29
N GLN A 221 16.92 9.39 14.12
CA GLN A 221 17.81 8.50 14.85
C GLN A 221 19.30 8.77 14.55
N ASN A 222 19.59 9.36 13.39
CA ASN A 222 20.96 9.59 12.90
C ASN A 222 21.30 11.08 12.77
N ASN A 223 20.62 11.98 13.46
CA ASN A 223 20.82 13.43 13.40
C ASN A 223 20.72 14.02 11.98
N TRP A 224 19.81 13.47 11.15
CA TRP A 224 19.50 13.96 9.82
C TRP A 224 20.72 14.08 8.91
N LEU A 225 20.96 15.28 8.36
CA LEU A 225 22.02 15.53 7.38
C LEU A 225 23.45 15.55 7.97
N ASP A 226 23.60 15.53 9.29
CA ASP A 226 24.90 15.41 9.95
C ASP A 226 25.49 14.00 9.77
N CYS A 227 24.63 13.02 9.53
CA CYS A 227 25.06 11.67 9.22
C CYS A 227 25.29 11.49 7.71
N THR A 228 26.52 11.17 7.34
CA THR A 228 26.98 11.11 5.95
C THR A 228 26.12 10.21 5.05
N TRP A 229 25.74 9.02 5.53
CA TRP A 229 24.93 8.10 4.71
C TRP A 229 23.48 8.58 4.53
N ILE A 230 22.88 9.26 5.53
CA ILE A 230 21.56 9.88 5.41
C ILE A 230 21.62 11.04 4.40
N ALA A 231 22.66 11.89 4.47
CA ALA A 231 22.88 12.98 3.53
C ALA A 231 23.00 12.47 2.07
N TRP A 232 23.77 11.40 1.85
CA TRP A 232 23.85 10.78 0.53
C TRP A 232 22.51 10.21 0.07
N THR A 233 21.77 9.54 0.94
CA THR A 233 20.44 8.99 0.61
C THR A 233 19.45 10.09 0.28
N ALA A 234 19.48 11.21 1.02
CA ALA A 234 18.69 12.40 0.71
C ALA A 234 19.06 13.01 -0.65
N GLY A 235 20.36 13.10 -0.96
CA GLY A 235 20.85 13.52 -2.26
C GLY A 235 20.37 12.61 -3.39
N ILE A 236 20.45 11.29 -3.22
CA ILE A 236 19.95 10.31 -4.19
C ILE A 236 18.44 10.51 -4.42
N SER A 237 17.65 10.66 -3.35
CA SER A 237 16.21 10.92 -3.45
C SER A 237 15.92 12.18 -4.24
N PHE A 238 16.58 13.28 -3.88
CA PHE A 238 16.38 14.58 -4.53
C PHE A 238 16.72 14.57 -6.02
N PHE A 239 17.88 14.03 -6.38
CA PHE A 239 18.28 13.94 -7.79
C PHE A 239 17.41 12.95 -8.58
N ALA A 240 17.01 11.82 -7.96
CA ALA A 240 16.10 10.87 -8.60
C ALA A 240 14.73 11.50 -8.90
N PHE A 241 14.18 12.36 -8.01
CA PHE A 241 12.97 13.13 -8.29
C PHE A 241 13.17 14.11 -9.44
N ILE A 242 14.27 14.87 -9.46
CA ILE A 242 14.56 15.82 -10.54
C ILE A 242 14.64 15.10 -11.89
N PHE A 243 15.43 14.02 -11.96
CA PHE A 243 15.57 13.23 -13.19
C PHE A 243 14.25 12.58 -13.61
N PHE A 244 13.45 12.11 -12.66
CA PHE A 244 12.11 11.60 -12.93
C PHE A 244 11.22 12.67 -13.58
N PHE A 245 11.14 13.87 -13.01
CA PHE A 245 10.32 14.96 -13.58
C PHE A 245 10.78 15.37 -14.97
N ILE A 246 12.11 15.51 -15.18
CA ILE A 246 12.66 15.82 -16.50
C ILE A 246 12.29 14.71 -17.51
N TRP A 247 12.53 13.46 -17.14
CA TRP A 247 12.22 12.31 -17.99
C TRP A 247 10.75 12.22 -18.37
N GLU A 248 9.83 12.38 -17.40
CA GLU A 248 8.39 12.29 -17.62
C GLU A 248 7.83 13.42 -18.50
N LEU A 249 8.47 14.61 -18.50
CA LEU A 249 8.09 15.72 -19.37
C LEU A 249 8.53 15.51 -20.82
N GLU A 250 9.66 14.85 -21.04
CA GLU A 250 10.25 14.64 -22.35
C GLU A 250 9.78 13.34 -23.03
N TYR A 251 9.54 12.29 -22.24
CA TYR A 251 9.26 10.97 -22.79
C TYR A 251 7.80 10.82 -23.26
N LYS A 252 7.60 10.49 -24.55
CA LYS A 252 6.25 10.40 -25.18
C LYS A 252 5.32 9.32 -24.56
N ASN A 253 5.89 8.25 -24.01
CA ASN A 253 5.15 7.16 -23.38
C ASN A 253 5.35 7.14 -21.87
N ALA A 254 5.47 8.34 -21.27
CA ALA A 254 5.66 8.56 -19.86
C ALA A 254 4.74 7.67 -18.99
N PHE A 255 5.29 7.18 -17.89
CA PHE A 255 4.59 6.35 -16.90
C PHE A 255 3.48 7.14 -16.21
N ALA A 256 3.79 8.36 -15.74
CA ALA A 256 2.86 9.28 -15.13
C ALA A 256 2.61 10.47 -16.07
N ASN A 257 1.38 10.69 -16.46
CA ASN A 257 1.06 11.84 -17.31
C ASN A 257 1.02 13.12 -16.45
N LEU A 258 2.18 13.77 -16.28
CA LEU A 258 2.30 15.03 -15.52
C LEU A 258 1.48 16.20 -16.10
N ARG A 259 1.12 16.14 -17.39
CA ARG A 259 0.25 17.15 -18.02
C ARG A 259 -1.17 17.18 -17.43
N LEU A 260 -1.56 16.15 -16.64
CA LEU A 260 -2.80 16.19 -15.87
C LEU A 260 -2.84 17.34 -14.87
N PHE A 261 -1.69 17.79 -14.37
CA PHE A 261 -1.60 18.94 -13.46
C PHE A 261 -1.85 20.29 -14.14
N GLU A 262 -1.85 20.37 -15.48
CA GLU A 262 -2.32 21.53 -16.22
C GLU A 262 -3.82 21.78 -15.98
N ASN A 263 -4.57 20.71 -15.67
CA ASN A 263 -5.97 20.85 -15.28
C ASN A 263 -6.06 21.34 -13.83
N ARG A 264 -6.52 22.59 -13.66
CA ARG A 264 -6.65 23.25 -12.35
C ARG A 264 -7.43 22.43 -11.32
N ASN A 265 -8.52 21.80 -11.74
CA ASN A 265 -9.34 20.99 -10.83
C ASN A 265 -8.58 19.76 -10.34
N PHE A 266 -7.80 19.13 -11.21
CA PHE A 266 -6.98 17.99 -10.85
C PHE A 266 -5.85 18.39 -9.89
N ALA A 267 -5.13 19.48 -10.19
CA ALA A 267 -4.05 19.99 -9.35
C ALA A 267 -4.54 20.37 -7.95
N ILE A 268 -5.63 21.15 -7.87
CA ILE A 268 -6.23 21.55 -6.57
C ILE A 268 -6.75 20.32 -5.81
N GLY A 269 -7.45 19.40 -6.49
CA GLY A 269 -7.96 18.18 -5.86
C GLY A 269 -6.85 17.31 -5.28
N THR A 270 -5.74 17.14 -5.99
CA THR A 270 -4.57 16.39 -5.52
C THR A 270 -3.91 17.07 -4.32
N PHE A 271 -3.73 18.39 -4.37
CA PHE A 271 -3.14 19.16 -3.27
C PHE A 271 -4.00 19.11 -2.00
N LEU A 272 -5.31 19.34 -2.12
CA LEU A 272 -6.25 19.24 -1.00
C LEU A 272 -6.29 17.82 -0.43
N GLY A 273 -6.29 16.79 -1.29
CA GLY A 273 -6.21 15.40 -0.87
C GLY A 273 -4.94 15.11 -0.06
N GLY A 274 -3.80 15.66 -0.45
CA GLY A 274 -2.55 15.58 0.30
C GLY A 274 -2.65 16.19 1.69
N ILE A 275 -3.19 17.41 1.79
CA ILE A 275 -3.38 18.11 3.08
C ILE A 275 -4.32 17.31 4.00
N VAL A 276 -5.45 16.83 3.48
CA VAL A 276 -6.41 16.04 4.29
C VAL A 276 -5.75 14.77 4.81
N ASN A 277 -4.97 14.05 3.98
CA ASN A 277 -4.25 12.86 4.43
C ASN A 277 -3.22 13.19 5.51
N LEU A 278 -2.45 14.26 5.36
CA LEU A 278 -1.51 14.72 6.40
C LEU A 278 -2.23 14.99 7.72
N MET A 279 -3.36 15.70 7.69
CA MET A 279 -4.16 15.98 8.91
C MET A 279 -4.65 14.70 9.58
N VAL A 280 -5.22 13.76 8.81
CA VAL A 280 -5.73 12.49 9.33
C VAL A 280 -4.63 11.68 10.01
N TYR A 281 -3.48 11.49 9.34
CA TYR A 281 -2.37 10.73 9.91
C TYR A 281 -1.71 11.42 11.11
N SER A 282 -1.57 12.75 11.09
CA SER A 282 -1.04 13.50 12.23
C SER A 282 -1.94 13.38 13.47
N THR A 283 -3.28 13.39 13.29
CA THR A 283 -4.23 13.23 14.41
C THR A 283 -4.20 11.83 15.01
N ILE A 284 -3.83 10.80 14.23
CA ILE A 284 -3.73 9.41 14.72
C ILE A 284 -2.43 9.20 15.52
N LEU A 285 -1.39 9.98 15.23
CA LEU A 285 -0.08 9.88 15.91
C LEU A 285 0.00 10.68 17.21
N LEU A 286 -0.88 11.67 17.42
CA LEU A 286 -1.04 12.44 18.65
C LEU A 286 -1.94 11.71 19.64
#